data_d7d1f2cc916fdf4cc4091f2a27f63c1a
#
_entry.id   d7d1f2cc916fdf4cc4091f2a27f63c1a
#
_cell.length_a   1.000
_cell.length_b   1.000
_cell.length_c   1.000
_cell.angle_alpha   90.00
_cell.angle_beta   90.00
_cell.angle_gamma   90.00
#
_symmetry.space_group_name_H-M   'P 1'
#
loop_
_entity.id
_entity.type
_entity.pdbx_description
1 polymer ?
#
loop_
_entity_poly.entity_id
_entity_poly.type
_entity_poly.pdbx_seq_one_letter_code
_entity_poly.pdbx_strand_id
1 'polypeptide(L)'
;MRDTYKAVEVSAPGIAQASPIASSRSESKNKALVLEAFDTLFNKRDYVAAERFWSPNYIQHSAHIAPGREGLFNLIKSIPPTLKYEPGMIVAEGDLVMIHGRFSGFGQPTAWIAADILRIADGVLTEHWDVIQDEASRESSKSGLPMFGEKFGG
;
A
#
# COMPACT_ATOMS: atom_id res chain seq x y z
N MET A 1 -36.55 -21.09 9.31
CA MET A 1 -36.39 -20.49 7.98
C MET A 1 -34.88 -20.38 7.73
N ARG A 2 -34.37 -21.16 6.78
CA ARG A 2 -32.96 -21.13 6.40
C ARG A 2 -32.90 -20.35 5.09
N ASP A 3 -32.40 -19.10 5.12
CA ASP A 3 -32.14 -18.33 3.93
C ASP A 3 -30.89 -18.87 3.24
N THR A 4 -31.11 -19.47 2.08
CA THR A 4 -30.06 -19.91 1.18
C THR A 4 -29.54 -18.70 0.40
N TYR A 5 -28.35 -18.23 0.72
CA TYR A 5 -27.64 -17.30 -0.14
C TYR A 5 -27.33 -17.98 -1.47
N LYS A 6 -27.98 -17.55 -2.54
CA LYS A 6 -27.60 -17.90 -3.90
C LYS A 6 -26.37 -17.07 -4.27
N ALA A 7 -25.23 -17.74 -4.50
CA ALA A 7 -24.07 -17.11 -5.10
C ALA A 7 -24.45 -16.60 -6.51
N VAL A 8 -24.29 -15.32 -6.76
CA VAL A 8 -24.42 -14.73 -8.09
C VAL A 8 -23.11 -14.99 -8.81
N GLU A 9 -23.10 -15.91 -9.77
CA GLU A 9 -22.00 -16.05 -10.72
C GLU A 9 -21.99 -14.84 -11.64
N VAL A 10 -21.04 -13.94 -11.42
CA VAL A 10 -20.74 -12.85 -12.34
C VAL A 10 -19.81 -13.40 -13.40
N SER A 11 -20.35 -13.74 -14.56
CA SER A 11 -19.55 -14.08 -15.74
C SER A 11 -18.88 -12.82 -16.26
N ALA A 12 -17.58 -12.66 -15.99
CA ALA A 12 -16.78 -11.63 -16.62
C ALA A 12 -16.43 -12.00 -18.06
N PRO A 13 -16.49 -11.06 -19.03
CA PRO A 13 -16.14 -11.35 -20.42
C PRO A 13 -14.62 -11.59 -20.52
N GLY A 14 -14.28 -12.75 -21.12
CA GLY A 14 -13.00 -13.21 -21.62
C GLY A 14 -11.76 -12.36 -21.43
N ILE A 15 -11.15 -12.45 -20.25
CA ILE A 15 -9.74 -12.09 -20.09
C ILE A 15 -8.95 -13.37 -20.42
N ALA A 16 -8.09 -13.31 -21.44
CA ALA A 16 -7.15 -14.38 -21.74
C ALA A 16 -6.36 -14.70 -20.46
N GLN A 17 -6.57 -15.88 -19.90
CA GLN A 17 -5.88 -16.31 -18.69
C GLN A 17 -4.39 -16.46 -19.01
N ALA A 18 -3.58 -15.58 -18.44
CA ALA A 18 -2.13 -15.74 -18.47
C ALA A 18 -1.76 -17.09 -17.81
N SER A 19 -0.72 -17.74 -18.33
CA SER A 19 -0.18 -18.96 -17.74
C SER A 19 0.10 -18.70 -16.23
N PRO A 20 -0.22 -19.64 -15.32
CA PRO A 20 0.01 -19.48 -13.88
C PRO A 20 1.46 -19.08 -13.52
N ILE A 21 2.44 -19.57 -14.29
CA ILE A 21 3.87 -19.23 -14.09
C ILE A 21 4.17 -17.78 -14.50
N ALA A 22 3.56 -17.29 -15.60
CA ALA A 22 3.75 -15.91 -16.05
C ALA A 22 3.08 -14.92 -15.09
N SER A 23 1.89 -15.24 -14.58
CA SER A 23 1.18 -14.47 -13.55
C SER A 23 2.04 -14.36 -12.28
N SER A 24 2.53 -15.47 -11.75
CA SER A 24 3.39 -15.49 -10.55
C SER A 24 4.66 -14.66 -10.71
N ARG A 25 5.27 -14.65 -11.91
CA ARG A 25 6.49 -13.85 -12.18
C ARG A 25 6.18 -12.35 -12.24
N SER A 26 5.09 -11.94 -12.86
CA SER A 26 4.67 -10.53 -12.92
C SER A 26 4.28 -10.00 -11.53
N GLU A 27 3.54 -10.79 -10.75
CA GLU A 27 3.17 -10.46 -9.39
C GLU A 27 4.38 -10.30 -8.46
N SER A 28 5.38 -11.16 -8.59
CA SER A 28 6.64 -11.03 -7.84
C SER A 28 7.39 -9.75 -8.20
N LYS A 29 7.42 -9.37 -9.49
CA LYS A 29 8.01 -8.10 -9.94
C LYS A 29 7.24 -6.90 -9.40
N ASN A 30 5.91 -6.96 -9.43
CA ASN A 30 5.05 -5.90 -8.92
C ASN A 30 5.24 -5.67 -7.41
N LYS A 31 5.35 -6.74 -6.63
CA LYS A 31 5.68 -6.63 -5.19
C LYS A 31 7.05 -5.99 -4.96
N ALA A 32 8.07 -6.41 -5.70
CA ALA A 32 9.41 -5.82 -5.60
C ALA A 32 9.42 -4.34 -5.97
N LEU A 33 8.69 -3.96 -7.03
CA LEU A 33 8.51 -2.57 -7.45
C LEU A 33 7.93 -1.70 -6.33
N VAL A 34 6.85 -2.16 -5.69
CA VAL A 34 6.20 -1.43 -4.59
C VAL A 34 7.14 -1.25 -3.41
N LEU A 35 7.84 -2.31 -3.00
CA LEU A 35 8.80 -2.24 -1.89
C LEU A 35 9.94 -1.24 -2.19
N GLU A 36 10.51 -1.26 -3.38
CA GLU A 36 11.56 -0.34 -3.78
C GLU A 36 11.05 1.10 -3.88
N ALA A 37 9.87 1.30 -4.46
CA ALA A 37 9.24 2.61 -4.58
C ALA A 37 9.00 3.24 -3.21
N PHE A 38 8.40 2.50 -2.29
CA PHE A 38 8.08 2.99 -0.94
C PHE A 38 9.34 3.29 -0.13
N ASP A 39 10.35 2.42 -0.18
CA ASP A 39 11.63 2.68 0.48
C ASP A 39 12.33 3.93 -0.08
N THR A 40 12.29 4.10 -1.40
CA THR A 40 12.91 5.25 -2.07
C THR A 40 12.23 6.57 -1.70
N LEU A 41 10.90 6.60 -1.68
CA LEU A 41 10.15 7.83 -1.38
C LEU A 41 10.08 8.12 0.12
N PHE A 42 9.68 7.13 0.93
CA PHE A 42 9.36 7.36 2.34
C PHE A 42 10.59 7.34 3.24
N ASN A 43 11.49 6.39 3.05
CA ASN A 43 12.68 6.22 3.90
C ASN A 43 13.88 7.01 3.39
N LYS A 44 14.25 6.82 2.12
CA LYS A 44 15.42 7.50 1.52
C LYS A 44 15.11 8.95 1.16
N ARG A 45 13.84 9.28 0.91
CA ARG A 45 13.39 10.63 0.49
C ARG A 45 14.11 11.11 -0.77
N ASP A 46 14.49 10.18 -1.63
CA ASP A 46 15.11 10.48 -2.92
C ASP A 46 14.00 10.74 -3.96
N TYR A 47 13.55 11.99 -4.02
CA TYR A 47 12.44 12.40 -4.86
C TYR A 47 12.73 12.25 -6.35
N VAL A 48 14.00 12.47 -6.75
CA VAL A 48 14.41 12.33 -8.16
C VAL A 48 14.35 10.86 -8.58
N ALA A 49 14.93 9.96 -7.77
CA ALA A 49 14.88 8.53 -8.04
C ALA A 49 13.43 7.99 -7.93
N ALA A 50 12.61 8.55 -7.03
CA ALA A 50 11.23 8.12 -6.84
C ALA A 50 10.34 8.40 -8.06
N GLU A 51 10.58 9.46 -8.81
CA GLU A 51 9.74 9.82 -9.97
C GLU A 51 9.57 8.68 -10.98
N ARG A 52 10.56 7.82 -11.14
CA ARG A 52 10.51 6.68 -12.07
C ARG A 52 9.48 5.62 -11.69
N PHE A 53 9.08 5.57 -10.43
CA PHE A 53 8.13 4.56 -9.93
C PHE A 53 6.67 4.99 -10.03
N TRP A 54 6.37 6.28 -10.08
CA TRP A 54 5.01 6.80 -10.13
C TRP A 54 4.68 7.40 -11.50
N SER A 55 3.54 6.99 -12.04
CA SER A 55 3.00 7.60 -13.26
C SER A 55 2.84 9.12 -13.09
N PRO A 56 3.16 9.92 -14.10
CA PRO A 56 2.81 11.35 -14.09
C PRO A 56 1.30 11.59 -13.98
N ASN A 57 0.48 10.62 -14.41
CA ASN A 57 -0.98 10.63 -14.32
C ASN A 57 -1.52 9.80 -13.15
N TYR A 58 -0.75 9.72 -12.06
CA TYR A 58 -1.09 8.93 -10.88
C TYR A 58 -2.41 9.36 -10.25
N ILE A 59 -3.30 8.38 -10.02
CA ILE A 59 -4.62 8.59 -9.44
C ILE A 59 -4.56 8.29 -7.95
N GLN A 60 -4.94 9.26 -7.12
CA GLN A 60 -4.89 9.16 -5.67
C GLN A 60 -6.29 9.13 -5.08
N HIS A 61 -6.61 8.05 -4.33
CA HIS A 61 -7.87 7.89 -3.60
C HIS A 61 -7.73 8.04 -2.08
N SER A 62 -6.51 8.22 -1.56
CA SER A 62 -6.32 8.45 -0.13
C SER A 62 -7.03 9.73 0.33
N ALA A 63 -7.74 9.64 1.45
CA ALA A 63 -8.38 10.80 2.06
C ALA A 63 -7.38 11.82 2.63
N HIS A 64 -6.11 11.44 2.76
CA HIS A 64 -5.06 12.23 3.41
C HIS A 64 -4.09 12.88 2.42
N ILE A 65 -4.19 12.57 1.12
CA ILE A 65 -3.21 12.95 0.10
C ILE A 65 -3.88 13.74 -1.01
N ALA A 66 -3.33 14.89 -1.36
CA ALA A 66 -3.79 15.69 -2.49
C ALA A 66 -3.64 14.92 -3.83
N PRO A 67 -4.41 15.28 -4.88
CA PRO A 67 -4.42 14.52 -6.14
C PRO A 67 -3.06 14.43 -6.83
N GLY A 68 -2.85 13.32 -7.53
CA GLY A 68 -1.74 13.10 -8.43
C GLY A 68 -0.42 12.76 -7.72
N ARG A 69 0.60 12.50 -8.52
CA ARG A 69 1.96 12.25 -8.05
C ARG A 69 2.51 13.44 -7.25
N GLU A 70 2.26 14.65 -7.71
CA GLU A 70 2.69 15.88 -7.04
C GLU A 70 2.10 16.01 -5.64
N GLY A 71 0.83 15.66 -5.46
CA GLY A 71 0.18 15.67 -4.15
C GLY A 71 0.88 14.79 -3.15
N LEU A 72 1.22 13.56 -3.54
CA LEU A 72 1.98 12.63 -2.71
C LEU A 72 3.38 13.16 -2.38
N PHE A 73 4.13 13.58 -3.38
CA PHE A 73 5.52 14.04 -3.18
C PHE A 73 5.58 15.30 -2.32
N ASN A 74 4.66 16.24 -2.51
CA ASN A 74 4.57 17.45 -1.69
C ASN A 74 4.20 17.13 -0.25
N LEU A 75 3.31 16.16 -0.01
CA LEU A 75 3.01 15.68 1.34
C LEU A 75 4.29 15.15 2.01
N ILE A 76 5.04 14.26 1.37
CA ILE A 76 6.23 13.68 1.96
C ILE A 76 7.31 14.75 2.21
N LYS A 77 7.46 15.73 1.33
CA LYS A 77 8.38 16.88 1.54
C LYS A 77 8.00 17.71 2.76
N SER A 78 6.71 17.81 3.09
CA SER A 78 6.21 18.56 4.25
C SER A 78 6.31 17.83 5.58
N ILE A 79 6.47 16.51 5.55
CA ILE A 79 6.58 15.65 6.76
C ILE A 79 7.99 15.73 7.31
N PRO A 80 8.19 15.69 8.66
CA PRO A 80 9.50 15.65 9.28
C PRO A 80 10.43 14.57 8.71
N PRO A 81 11.74 14.77 8.68
CA PRO A 81 12.71 13.81 8.16
C PRO A 81 12.83 12.54 9.01
N THR A 82 12.15 12.50 10.14
CA THR A 82 12.00 11.34 11.02
C THR A 82 10.97 10.33 10.53
N LEU A 83 10.24 10.62 9.45
CA LEU A 83 9.34 9.66 8.83
C LEU A 83 10.05 8.33 8.57
N LYS A 84 9.44 7.25 9.03
CA LYS A 84 9.86 5.88 8.80
C LYS A 84 8.68 5.06 8.31
N TYR A 85 8.89 4.33 7.23
CA TYR A 85 7.98 3.32 6.73
C TYR A 85 8.57 1.93 6.94
N GLU A 86 7.76 1.02 7.50
CA GLU A 86 8.11 -0.36 7.74
C GLU A 86 7.13 -1.25 6.96
N PRO A 87 7.60 -1.97 5.92
CA PRO A 87 6.74 -2.91 5.19
C PRO A 87 6.50 -4.18 6.00
N GLY A 88 5.27 -4.68 5.95
CA GLY A 88 4.87 -5.96 6.52
C GLY A 88 4.44 -6.96 5.44
N MET A 89 3.24 -7.54 5.59
CA MET A 89 2.69 -8.48 4.61
C MET A 89 2.45 -7.80 3.27
N ILE A 90 2.82 -8.48 2.19
CA ILE A 90 2.59 -8.00 0.82
C ILE A 90 2.05 -9.14 -0.05
N VAL A 91 0.97 -8.88 -0.76
CA VAL A 91 0.34 -9.80 -1.69
C VAL A 91 0.11 -9.11 -3.02
N ALA A 92 0.01 -9.89 -4.09
CA ALA A 92 -0.30 -9.37 -5.41
C ALA A 92 -1.22 -10.33 -6.15
N GLU A 93 -2.14 -9.77 -6.94
CA GLU A 93 -2.99 -10.48 -7.87
C GLU A 93 -3.16 -9.62 -9.13
N GLY A 94 -2.71 -10.16 -10.27
CA GLY A 94 -2.73 -9.42 -11.53
C GLY A 94 -1.92 -8.14 -11.47
N ASP A 95 -2.57 -7.01 -11.71
CA ASP A 95 -1.99 -5.67 -11.69
C ASP A 95 -2.09 -4.96 -10.33
N LEU A 96 -2.69 -5.61 -9.34
CA LEU A 96 -2.87 -5.07 -7.99
C LEU A 96 -1.84 -5.64 -7.01
N VAL A 97 -1.34 -4.76 -6.14
CA VAL A 97 -0.51 -5.11 -4.98
C VAL A 97 -1.16 -4.51 -3.74
N MET A 98 -1.26 -5.31 -2.69
CA MET A 98 -1.66 -4.84 -1.37
C MET A 98 -0.51 -5.05 -0.40
N ILE A 99 -0.19 -4.02 0.37
CA ILE A 99 0.87 -4.03 1.37
C ILE A 99 0.35 -3.52 2.70
N HIS A 100 0.55 -4.31 3.75
CA HIS A 100 0.30 -3.91 5.14
C HIS A 100 1.58 -3.31 5.70
N GLY A 101 1.54 -2.05 6.13
CA GLY A 101 2.71 -1.30 6.53
C GLY A 101 2.48 -0.41 7.74
N ARG A 102 3.56 0.09 8.31
CA ARG A 102 3.57 0.98 9.46
C ARG A 102 4.29 2.27 9.11
N PHE A 103 3.63 3.41 9.31
CA PHE A 103 4.22 4.74 9.21
C PHE A 103 4.40 5.33 10.61
N SER A 104 5.61 5.80 10.91
CA SER A 104 5.93 6.45 12.18
C SER A 104 6.83 7.67 11.97
N GLY A 105 6.99 8.50 12.99
CA GLY A 105 7.90 9.65 12.94
C GLY A 105 7.45 10.80 12.02
N PHE A 106 6.18 10.83 11.62
CA PHE A 106 5.63 11.86 10.72
C PHE A 106 5.03 13.08 11.46
N GLY A 107 5.42 13.29 12.73
CA GLY A 107 4.98 14.44 13.52
C GLY A 107 3.72 14.20 14.35
N GLN A 108 3.16 13.00 14.32
CA GLN A 108 2.06 12.59 15.18
C GLN A 108 2.57 11.69 16.32
N PRO A 109 1.90 11.70 17.49
CA PRO A 109 2.31 10.89 18.63
C PRO A 109 2.06 9.39 18.42
N THR A 110 1.13 9.04 17.54
CA THR A 110 0.73 7.66 17.26
C THR A 110 1.13 7.30 15.84
N ALA A 111 1.72 6.12 15.64
CA ALA A 111 2.00 5.58 14.32
C ALA A 111 0.70 5.18 13.60
N TRP A 112 0.75 5.08 12.30
CA TRP A 112 -0.33 4.59 11.46
C TRP A 112 -0.04 3.19 10.95
N ILE A 113 -1.05 2.32 11.03
CA ILE A 113 -1.06 1.05 10.33
C ILE A 113 -1.92 1.22 9.10
N ALA A 114 -1.37 0.93 7.94
CA ALA A 114 -2.01 1.11 6.65
C ALA A 114 -2.11 -0.20 5.88
N ALA A 115 -3.22 -0.37 5.18
CA ALA A 115 -3.33 -1.28 4.05
C ALA A 115 -3.36 -0.42 2.79
N ASP A 116 -2.23 -0.37 2.09
CA ASP A 116 -2.09 0.34 0.82
C ASP A 116 -2.40 -0.62 -0.32
N ILE A 117 -3.24 -0.21 -1.25
CA ILE A 117 -3.58 -0.95 -2.46
C ILE A 117 -3.09 -0.13 -3.65
N LEU A 118 -2.30 -0.76 -4.50
CA LEU A 118 -1.66 -0.09 -5.63
C LEU A 118 -1.95 -0.83 -6.93
N ARG A 119 -2.28 -0.09 -7.98
CA ARG A 119 -2.34 -0.59 -9.34
C ARG A 119 -1.04 -0.29 -10.06
N ILE A 120 -0.56 -1.29 -10.79
CA ILE A 120 0.67 -1.19 -11.58
C ILE A 120 0.31 -1.38 -13.06
N ALA A 121 0.74 -0.46 -13.90
CA ALA A 121 0.65 -0.60 -15.35
C ALA A 121 1.98 -0.12 -15.96
N ASP A 122 2.46 -0.85 -16.96
CA ASP A 122 3.71 -0.54 -17.68
C ASP A 122 4.93 -0.34 -16.75
N GLY A 123 4.96 -1.09 -15.63
CA GLY A 123 6.06 -1.05 -14.68
C GLY A 123 6.11 0.18 -13.78
N VAL A 124 5.02 0.92 -13.65
CA VAL A 124 4.89 2.06 -12.73
C VAL A 124 3.60 2.00 -11.92
N LEU A 125 3.58 2.65 -10.78
CA LEU A 125 2.41 2.85 -9.93
C LEU A 125 1.48 3.87 -10.60
N THR A 126 0.23 3.47 -10.87
CA THR A 126 -0.75 4.27 -11.61
C THR A 126 -1.93 4.72 -10.78
N GLU A 127 -2.25 4.00 -9.69
CA GLU A 127 -3.43 4.27 -8.87
C GLU A 127 -3.23 3.72 -7.45
N HIS A 128 -3.80 4.39 -6.46
CA HIS A 128 -3.62 4.07 -5.05
C HIS A 128 -4.89 4.29 -4.24
N TRP A 129 -5.18 3.34 -3.36
CA TRP A 129 -6.16 3.40 -2.28
C TRP A 129 -5.46 3.05 -0.97
N ASP A 130 -5.98 3.53 0.14
CA ASP A 130 -5.53 3.13 1.46
C ASP A 130 -6.68 3.00 2.46
N VAL A 131 -6.41 2.20 3.48
CA VAL A 131 -7.16 2.18 4.73
C VAL A 131 -6.16 2.35 5.85
N ILE A 132 -6.34 3.41 6.65
CA ILE A 132 -5.40 3.79 7.70
C ILE A 132 -6.09 3.76 9.05
N GLN A 133 -5.39 3.27 10.06
CA GLN A 133 -5.82 3.28 11.45
C GLN A 133 -4.65 3.66 12.36
N ASP A 134 -4.92 4.43 13.40
CA ASP A 134 -3.97 4.68 14.48
C ASP A 134 -3.55 3.37 15.14
N GLU A 135 -2.24 3.20 15.37
CA GLU A 135 -1.71 2.00 16.02
C GLU A 135 -2.16 1.95 17.48
N ALA A 136 -2.84 0.87 17.85
CA ALA A 136 -3.24 0.63 19.22
C ALA A 136 -2.03 0.33 20.11
N SER A 137 -1.97 0.98 21.29
CA SER A 137 -1.03 0.59 22.33
C SER A 137 -1.39 -0.76 22.94
N ARG A 138 -0.47 -1.34 23.74
CA ARG A 138 -0.74 -2.57 24.48
C ARG A 138 -1.98 -2.45 25.37
N GLU A 139 -2.18 -1.30 25.99
CA GLU A 139 -3.28 -1.04 26.92
C GLU A 139 -4.62 -0.87 26.19
N SER A 140 -4.60 -0.33 24.97
CA SER A 140 -5.80 -0.07 24.18
C SER A 140 -6.19 -1.21 23.25
N SER A 141 -5.26 -2.15 22.97
CA SER A 141 -5.52 -3.31 22.12
C SER A 141 -6.48 -4.30 22.78
N LYS A 142 -7.69 -4.42 22.27
CA LYS A 142 -8.70 -5.37 22.79
C LYS A 142 -8.32 -6.82 22.62
N SER A 143 -7.56 -7.15 21.59
CA SER A 143 -7.05 -8.51 21.35
C SER A 143 -5.83 -8.85 22.18
N GLY A 144 -5.17 -7.85 22.79
CA GLY A 144 -3.88 -8.01 23.46
C GLY A 144 -2.70 -8.30 22.50
N LEU A 145 -2.93 -8.17 21.17
CA LEU A 145 -1.94 -8.40 20.13
C LEU A 145 -1.62 -7.10 19.39
N PRO A 146 -0.39 -6.93 18.86
CA PRO A 146 -0.03 -5.77 18.07
C PRO A 146 -0.73 -5.80 16.71
N MET A 147 -0.98 -4.61 16.15
CA MET A 147 -1.56 -4.46 14.81
C MET A 147 -0.51 -4.71 13.71
N PHE A 148 0.79 -4.58 14.02
CA PHE A 148 1.90 -4.73 13.09
C PHE A 148 3.06 -5.46 13.75
N GLY A 149 3.68 -6.41 13.02
CA GLY A 149 4.80 -7.19 13.54
C GLY A 149 4.40 -8.12 14.70
N GLU A 150 5.38 -8.50 15.50
CA GLU A 150 5.21 -9.45 16.62
C GLU A 150 5.18 -8.77 18.00
N LYS A 151 5.50 -7.47 18.06
CA LYS A 151 5.60 -6.68 19.29
C LYS A 151 4.91 -5.34 19.12
N PHE A 152 4.37 -4.81 20.22
CA PHE A 152 3.88 -3.44 20.22
C PHE A 152 5.02 -2.46 19.93
N GLY A 153 4.73 -1.45 19.09
CA GLY A 153 5.64 -0.33 18.89
C GLY A 153 5.89 0.40 20.21
N GLY A 154 7.14 0.74 20.46
CA GLY A 154 7.52 1.55 21.62
C GLY A 154 7.47 3.04 21.29
#